data_e345c30613a71d84a8c44c50430d32c6
#
_entry.id   e345c30613a71d84a8c44c50430d32c6
#
_cell.length_a   1.000
_cell.length_b   1.000
_cell.length_c   1.000
_cell.angle_alpha   90.00
_cell.angle_beta   90.00
_cell.angle_gamma   90.00
#
_symmetry.space_group_name_H-M   'P 1'
#
loop_
_entity.id
_entity.type
_entity.pdbx_description
1 polymer ?
#
loop_
_entity_poly.entity_id
_entity_poly.type
_entity_poly.pdbx_seq_one_letter_code
_entity_poly.pdbx_strand_id
1 'polypeptide(L)'
;MKTAFKALVVGAIVGALGSACAPTQQAGGAGSASGEPDLSGSIVIDGSSTVFPISEAVAEEFQKLYPNVRVTVGISGTGGGFKKFLNKETDISDASRPIKPSEQELADKNGITYVELPVAFDGLSVLVNPQNDWVDHLTVDELKKIWEPGSTVKRWSDVRPNWPNEEIKLYGPGHDSGTFDYFTEAINGEEGAARSDFMASEDDNVLVTGIAGDKYALGFFGFAYYEENKDKLKLVPIDGGSGPIAPSAQTIMDGTYAPLSRPIFIYVRSDVMARPEIKEFIRFYMTEAKNLVREVGYVPLSDELYELALKRFEEGVTGSIFAGGGSQIGVRLEDLLKAES
;
A
#
# COMPACT_ATOMS: atom_id res chain seq x y z
N MET A 1 41.33 -34.91 -2.56
CA MET A 1 41.32 -36.15 -3.37
C MET A 1 40.45 -35.81 -4.59
N LYS A 2 41.02 -35.36 -5.73
CA LYS A 2 41.53 -36.16 -6.86
C LYS A 2 40.47 -37.18 -7.31
N THR A 3 39.86 -37.04 -8.44
CA THR A 3 40.16 -37.38 -9.83
C THR A 3 38.81 -37.60 -10.51
N ALA A 4 38.51 -37.56 -11.79
CA ALA A 4 39.26 -37.26 -13.00
C ALA A 4 38.25 -37.18 -14.19
N PHE A 5 38.62 -36.35 -15.13
CA PHE A 5 38.33 -36.36 -16.55
C PHE A 5 38.03 -37.70 -17.22
N LYS A 6 37.06 -37.71 -18.14
CA LYS A 6 37.22 -38.46 -19.40
C LYS A 6 36.50 -37.76 -20.56
N ALA A 7 37.28 -37.22 -21.43
CA ALA A 7 36.93 -36.89 -22.82
C ALA A 7 37.02 -38.12 -23.71
N LEU A 8 36.15 -38.24 -24.70
CA LEU A 8 36.41 -39.08 -25.85
C LEU A 8 35.96 -38.36 -27.14
N VAL A 9 36.86 -38.39 -28.09
CA VAL A 9 36.92 -37.69 -29.38
C VAL A 9 36.66 -38.70 -30.50
N VAL A 10 36.14 -38.20 -31.65
CA VAL A 10 36.36 -38.60 -33.05
C VAL A 10 35.37 -39.59 -33.71
N GLY A 11 34.87 -39.12 -34.86
CA GLY A 11 34.36 -39.94 -35.95
C GLY A 11 33.70 -39.10 -37.05
N ALA A 12 34.51 -38.50 -37.93
CA ALA A 12 34.02 -37.88 -39.14
C ALA A 12 33.81 -38.98 -40.24
N ILE A 13 32.70 -38.92 -40.97
CA ILE A 13 32.58 -39.54 -42.29
C ILE A 13 31.91 -38.56 -43.25
N VAL A 14 32.61 -38.22 -44.29
CA VAL A 14 32.21 -37.45 -45.48
C VAL A 14 31.49 -38.38 -46.44
N GLY A 15 30.39 -37.93 -47.02
CA GLY A 15 29.73 -38.59 -48.17
C GLY A 15 28.89 -37.56 -48.92
N ALA A 16 29.39 -37.16 -50.05
CA ALA A 16 28.71 -36.24 -50.98
C ALA A 16 27.85 -37.04 -52.00
N LEU A 17 26.88 -36.31 -52.55
CA LEU A 17 26.25 -36.40 -53.87
C LEU A 17 24.73 -36.59 -53.88
N GLY A 18 24.08 -35.63 -54.60
CA GLY A 18 22.78 -35.88 -55.19
C GLY A 18 21.80 -34.69 -55.16
N SER A 19 21.91 -33.78 -56.13
CA SER A 19 20.93 -32.77 -56.46
C SER A 19 19.57 -33.36 -56.85
N ALA A 20 18.49 -32.82 -56.29
CA ALA A 20 17.18 -32.74 -56.93
C ALA A 20 16.38 -31.60 -56.35
N CYS A 21 16.19 -30.55 -57.14
CA CYS A 21 15.24 -29.47 -56.84
C CYS A 21 13.81 -29.96 -56.97
N ALA A 22 13.04 -29.82 -55.91
CA ALA A 22 11.58 -29.76 -55.97
C ALA A 22 11.13 -28.59 -55.05
N PRO A 23 10.12 -27.79 -55.44
CA PRO A 23 9.67 -26.69 -54.63
C PRO A 23 8.78 -27.20 -53.49
N THR A 24 9.25 -27.21 -52.27
CA THR A 24 8.44 -27.49 -51.09
C THR A 24 7.63 -26.24 -50.80
N GLN A 25 6.33 -26.34 -50.92
CA GLN A 25 5.34 -25.40 -50.34
C GLN A 25 5.66 -25.25 -48.86
N GLN A 26 5.96 -24.04 -48.44
CA GLN A 26 5.94 -23.64 -47.03
C GLN A 26 4.50 -23.78 -46.51
N ALA A 27 4.25 -24.85 -45.76
CA ALA A 27 3.12 -24.87 -44.87
C ALA A 27 3.31 -23.73 -43.85
N GLY A 28 2.53 -22.69 -43.97
CA GLY A 28 2.43 -21.63 -43.02
C GLY A 28 2.04 -22.24 -41.66
N GLY A 29 2.97 -22.25 -40.73
CA GLY A 29 2.69 -22.45 -39.33
C GLY A 29 1.73 -21.35 -38.91
N ALA A 30 0.47 -21.74 -38.67
CA ALA A 30 -0.47 -20.91 -37.94
C ALA A 30 0.12 -20.70 -36.52
N GLY A 31 0.91 -19.67 -36.36
CA GLY A 31 1.19 -19.11 -35.05
C GLY A 31 -0.16 -18.69 -34.49
N SER A 32 -0.52 -19.25 -33.37
CA SER A 32 -1.60 -18.77 -32.52
C SER A 32 -1.24 -17.31 -32.16
N ALA A 33 -1.79 -16.38 -32.94
CA ALA A 33 -1.88 -15.00 -32.51
C ALA A 33 -2.89 -14.97 -31.36
N SER A 34 -2.43 -15.14 -30.12
CA SER A 34 -3.09 -14.56 -28.99
C SER A 34 -3.03 -13.06 -29.22
N GLY A 35 -4.14 -12.50 -29.66
CA GLY A 35 -4.22 -11.08 -30.04
C GLY A 35 -4.32 -10.18 -28.83
N GLU A 36 -3.32 -10.23 -27.95
CA GLU A 36 -3.10 -9.15 -26.99
C GLU A 36 -2.42 -8.01 -27.77
N PRO A 37 -2.94 -6.78 -27.65
CA PRO A 37 -2.30 -5.64 -28.31
C PRO A 37 -0.85 -5.53 -27.86
N ASP A 38 0.07 -5.31 -28.78
CA ASP A 38 1.48 -5.00 -28.49
C ASP A 38 1.54 -3.62 -27.80
N LEU A 39 1.19 -3.65 -26.48
CA LEU A 39 1.11 -2.45 -25.66
C LEU A 39 2.51 -1.98 -25.31
N SER A 40 2.81 -0.72 -25.58
CA SER A 40 4.12 -0.10 -25.31
C SER A 40 3.94 1.32 -24.80
N GLY A 41 4.87 1.80 -24.01
CA GLY A 41 4.84 3.15 -23.45
C GLY A 41 5.58 3.27 -22.13
N SER A 42 5.33 4.37 -21.43
CA SER A 42 5.89 4.60 -20.09
C SER A 42 4.85 5.20 -19.17
N ILE A 43 4.82 4.77 -17.94
CA ILE A 43 3.94 5.26 -16.87
C ILE A 43 4.82 5.73 -15.73
N VAL A 44 4.63 6.95 -15.26
CA VAL A 44 5.39 7.55 -14.17
C VAL A 44 4.45 7.77 -12.97
N ILE A 45 4.74 7.10 -11.87
CA ILE A 45 4.01 7.15 -10.60
C ILE A 45 4.96 7.70 -9.55
N ASP A 46 4.46 8.55 -8.65
CA ASP A 46 5.24 9.03 -7.51
C ASP A 46 4.29 9.49 -6.40
N GLY A 47 4.71 9.40 -5.15
CA GLY A 47 3.91 9.90 -4.04
C GLY A 47 4.14 9.21 -2.72
N SER A 48 3.05 8.77 -2.11
CA SER A 48 2.99 8.20 -0.77
C SER A 48 3.84 6.95 -0.60
N SER A 49 4.68 6.92 0.44
CA SER A 49 5.39 5.73 0.92
C SER A 49 4.44 4.59 1.31
N THR A 50 3.25 4.93 1.83
CA THR A 50 2.21 3.96 2.19
C THR A 50 1.63 3.24 0.97
N VAL A 51 1.39 3.95 -0.14
CA VAL A 51 0.79 3.36 -1.36
C VAL A 51 1.85 2.71 -2.25
N PHE A 52 3.11 3.15 -2.14
CA PHE A 52 4.23 2.67 -2.94
C PHE A 52 4.30 1.13 -3.04
N PRO A 53 4.21 0.33 -1.93
CA PRO A 53 4.31 -1.14 -2.04
C PRO A 53 3.21 -1.75 -2.91
N ILE A 54 2.01 -1.16 -2.91
CA ILE A 54 0.90 -1.64 -3.74
C ILE A 54 1.17 -1.30 -5.21
N SER A 55 1.51 -0.03 -5.49
CA SER A 55 1.79 0.42 -6.86
C SER A 55 3.00 -0.29 -7.47
N GLU A 56 4.03 -0.59 -6.65
CA GLU A 56 5.21 -1.37 -7.08
C GLU A 56 4.82 -2.82 -7.43
N ALA A 57 4.07 -3.51 -6.56
CA ALA A 57 3.61 -4.88 -6.82
C ALA A 57 2.73 -4.96 -8.08
N VAL A 58 1.81 -4.00 -8.26
CA VAL A 58 0.98 -3.90 -9.46
C VAL A 58 1.84 -3.64 -10.70
N ALA A 59 2.83 -2.74 -10.61
CA ALA A 59 3.74 -2.42 -11.71
C ALA A 59 4.59 -3.62 -12.13
N GLU A 60 5.09 -4.40 -11.16
CA GLU A 60 5.86 -5.62 -11.44
C GLU A 60 5.02 -6.68 -12.15
N GLU A 61 3.82 -6.97 -11.67
CA GLU A 61 2.94 -7.95 -12.30
C GLU A 61 2.44 -7.49 -13.67
N PHE A 62 2.12 -6.20 -13.82
CA PHE A 62 1.73 -5.61 -15.10
C PHE A 62 2.85 -5.71 -16.15
N GLN A 63 4.09 -5.41 -15.78
CA GLN A 63 5.22 -5.49 -16.70
C GLN A 63 5.58 -6.93 -17.12
N LYS A 64 5.19 -7.95 -16.36
CA LYS A 64 5.30 -9.36 -16.79
C LYS A 64 4.36 -9.68 -17.94
N LEU A 65 3.16 -9.06 -17.95
CA LEU A 65 2.18 -9.21 -19.02
C LEU A 65 2.50 -8.30 -20.23
N TYR A 66 2.96 -7.09 -19.95
CA TYR A 66 3.25 -6.04 -20.97
C TYR A 66 4.71 -5.58 -20.89
N PRO A 67 5.67 -6.40 -21.33
CA PRO A 67 7.11 -6.13 -21.17
C PRO A 67 7.61 -4.90 -21.92
N ASN A 68 6.83 -4.38 -22.88
CA ASN A 68 7.16 -3.16 -23.64
C ASN A 68 6.60 -1.89 -22.97
N VAL A 69 5.89 -2.01 -21.84
CA VAL A 69 5.46 -0.88 -21.01
C VAL A 69 6.43 -0.73 -19.86
N ARG A 70 7.01 0.45 -19.72
CA ARG A 70 7.86 0.78 -18.57
C ARG A 70 7.03 1.50 -17.51
N VAL A 71 6.87 0.92 -16.33
CA VAL A 71 6.27 1.57 -15.17
C VAL A 71 7.39 1.94 -14.19
N THR A 72 7.38 3.18 -13.71
CA THR A 72 8.31 3.68 -12.71
C THR A 72 7.54 4.19 -11.52
N VAL A 73 7.85 3.70 -10.34
CA VAL A 73 7.21 4.12 -9.09
C VAL A 73 8.27 4.76 -8.20
N GLY A 74 8.00 5.98 -7.72
CA GLY A 74 8.87 6.74 -6.84
C GLY A 74 8.21 7.09 -5.51
N ILE A 75 9.02 7.49 -4.54
CA ILE A 75 8.57 7.90 -3.21
C ILE A 75 8.99 9.34 -2.96
N SER A 76 8.03 10.21 -2.64
CA SER A 76 8.30 11.58 -2.21
C SER A 76 7.29 12.08 -1.15
N GLY A 77 6.55 11.13 -0.56
CA GLY A 77 5.41 11.41 0.31
C GLY A 77 4.20 11.93 -0.47
N THR A 78 3.00 11.88 0.13
CA THR A 78 1.75 12.31 -0.53
C THR A 78 1.83 13.76 -1.03
N GLY A 79 2.35 14.69 -0.22
CA GLY A 79 2.50 16.10 -0.61
C GLY A 79 3.52 16.32 -1.74
N GLY A 80 4.62 15.58 -1.72
CA GLY A 80 5.64 15.57 -2.78
C GLY A 80 5.08 15.03 -4.09
N GLY A 81 4.32 13.92 -4.02
CA GLY A 81 3.59 13.34 -5.15
C GLY A 81 2.63 14.32 -5.79
N PHE A 82 1.75 14.96 -5.01
CA PHE A 82 0.84 15.99 -5.53
C PHE A 82 1.58 17.16 -6.17
N LYS A 83 2.70 17.59 -5.59
CA LYS A 83 3.51 18.66 -6.20
C LYS A 83 4.01 18.28 -7.59
N LYS A 84 4.55 17.08 -7.78
CA LYS A 84 5.02 16.56 -9.08
C LYS A 84 3.84 16.38 -10.04
N PHE A 85 2.77 15.77 -9.57
CA PHE A 85 1.54 15.52 -10.33
C PHE A 85 0.92 16.79 -10.88
N LEU A 86 0.77 17.80 -10.04
CA LEU A 86 0.21 19.10 -10.40
C LEU A 86 1.14 19.95 -11.29
N ASN A 87 2.42 19.58 -11.38
CA ASN A 87 3.39 20.12 -12.36
C ASN A 87 3.49 19.28 -13.63
N LYS A 88 2.69 18.23 -13.80
CA LYS A 88 2.73 17.27 -14.93
C LYS A 88 4.04 16.48 -15.06
N GLU A 89 4.74 16.29 -13.96
CA GLU A 89 5.97 15.49 -13.91
C GLU A 89 5.65 13.98 -13.79
N THR A 90 4.47 13.63 -13.28
CA THR A 90 3.98 12.24 -13.16
C THR A 90 2.63 12.07 -13.85
N ASP A 91 2.31 10.86 -14.27
CA ASP A 91 1.01 10.48 -14.83
C ASP A 91 -0.01 10.16 -13.72
N ILE A 92 0.50 9.54 -12.66
CA ILE A 92 -0.27 9.06 -11.50
C ILE A 92 0.42 9.57 -10.22
N SER A 93 -0.39 9.92 -9.21
CA SER A 93 0.10 10.24 -7.86
C SER A 93 -0.47 9.26 -6.85
N ASP A 94 0.42 8.63 -6.07
CA ASP A 94 0.06 7.82 -4.92
C ASP A 94 -0.26 8.73 -3.73
N ALA A 95 -1.37 8.49 -3.04
CA ALA A 95 -1.82 9.34 -1.94
C ALA A 95 -2.42 8.54 -0.78
N SER A 96 -1.94 8.80 0.42
CA SER A 96 -2.43 8.19 1.67
C SER A 96 -3.52 9.02 2.36
N ARG A 97 -4.00 10.06 1.71
CA ARG A 97 -5.12 10.93 2.09
C ARG A 97 -5.76 11.55 0.86
N PRO A 98 -7.00 12.04 0.96
CA PRO A 98 -7.58 12.88 -0.08
C PRO A 98 -6.75 14.14 -0.35
N ILE A 99 -6.92 14.68 -1.56
CA ILE A 99 -6.30 15.95 -1.96
C ILE A 99 -6.76 17.08 -1.03
N LYS A 100 -5.82 17.93 -0.58
CA LYS A 100 -6.14 19.09 0.27
C LYS A 100 -6.74 20.23 -0.55
N PRO A 101 -7.52 21.15 0.07
CA PRO A 101 -8.05 22.32 -0.62
C PRO A 101 -6.99 23.17 -1.33
N SER A 102 -5.82 23.37 -0.70
CA SER A 102 -4.71 24.11 -1.31
C SER A 102 -4.08 23.41 -2.52
N GLU A 103 -4.08 22.07 -2.54
CA GLU A 103 -3.63 21.27 -3.67
C GLU A 103 -4.69 21.31 -4.80
N GLN A 104 -5.99 21.31 -4.45
CA GLN A 104 -7.08 21.47 -5.40
C GLN A 104 -7.03 22.85 -6.07
N GLU A 105 -6.83 23.93 -5.31
CA GLU A 105 -6.63 25.27 -5.86
C GLU A 105 -5.45 25.35 -6.83
N LEU A 106 -4.38 24.62 -6.55
CA LEU A 106 -3.22 24.52 -7.43
C LEU A 106 -3.55 23.72 -8.71
N ALA A 107 -4.32 22.64 -8.59
CA ALA A 107 -4.84 21.88 -9.74
C ALA A 107 -5.63 22.78 -10.68
N ASP A 108 -6.58 23.54 -10.14
CA ASP A 108 -7.43 24.45 -10.89
C ASP A 108 -6.61 25.54 -11.59
N LYS A 109 -5.65 26.12 -10.87
CA LYS A 109 -4.74 27.13 -11.41
C LYS A 109 -3.88 26.62 -12.56
N ASN A 110 -3.43 25.36 -12.47
CA ASN A 110 -2.59 24.73 -13.48
C ASN A 110 -3.41 24.07 -14.61
N GLY A 111 -4.75 24.14 -14.55
CA GLY A 111 -5.64 23.50 -15.51
C GLY A 111 -5.51 21.97 -15.52
N ILE A 112 -5.31 21.37 -14.34
CA ILE A 112 -5.20 19.93 -14.17
C ILE A 112 -6.51 19.38 -13.65
N THR A 113 -7.09 18.47 -14.40
CA THR A 113 -8.19 17.62 -13.97
C THR A 113 -7.68 16.20 -13.73
N TYR A 114 -8.29 15.49 -12.81
CA TYR A 114 -7.87 14.15 -12.41
C TYR A 114 -9.06 13.30 -12.00
N VAL A 115 -8.83 11.98 -11.98
CA VAL A 115 -9.73 11.00 -11.37
C VAL A 115 -9.08 10.48 -10.11
N GLU A 116 -9.78 10.57 -8.99
CA GLU A 116 -9.39 9.98 -7.70
C GLU A 116 -9.94 8.56 -7.61
N LEU A 117 -9.07 7.60 -7.33
CA LEU A 117 -9.43 6.18 -7.24
C LEU A 117 -8.94 5.60 -5.92
N PRO A 118 -9.82 5.11 -5.05
CA PRO A 118 -9.38 4.35 -3.89
C PRO A 118 -8.80 3.00 -4.35
N VAL A 119 -7.76 2.54 -3.66
CA VAL A 119 -7.06 1.29 -4.01
C VAL A 119 -7.04 0.27 -2.88
N ALA A 120 -7.04 0.73 -1.63
CA ALA A 120 -7.02 -0.11 -0.43
C ALA A 120 -7.44 0.69 0.81
N PHE A 121 -7.53 -0.03 1.93
CA PHE A 121 -7.54 0.59 3.26
C PHE A 121 -6.22 0.28 3.96
N ASP A 122 -5.68 1.30 4.60
CA ASP A 122 -4.58 1.19 5.56
C ASP A 122 -5.17 1.12 6.97
N GLY A 123 -4.83 0.08 7.71
CA GLY A 123 -5.28 -0.14 9.08
C GLY A 123 -4.10 -0.52 9.96
N LEU A 124 -3.96 0.15 11.09
CA LEU A 124 -2.87 -0.08 12.03
C LEU A 124 -3.35 -0.87 13.26
N SER A 125 -2.53 -1.81 13.69
CA SER A 125 -2.74 -2.54 14.95
C SER A 125 -1.84 -2.00 16.03
N VAL A 126 -2.39 -1.74 17.21
CA VAL A 126 -1.65 -1.54 18.46
C VAL A 126 -1.65 -2.84 19.23
N LEU A 127 -0.49 -3.28 19.68
CA LEU A 127 -0.24 -4.64 20.11
C LEU A 127 0.53 -4.71 21.41
N VAL A 128 0.19 -5.69 22.23
CA VAL A 128 0.93 -6.05 23.44
C VAL A 128 1.19 -7.56 23.49
N ASN A 129 2.03 -7.98 24.40
CA ASN A 129 2.28 -9.39 24.68
C ASN A 129 1.00 -10.08 25.19
N PRO A 130 0.70 -11.34 24.82
CA PRO A 130 -0.49 -12.06 25.33
C PRO A 130 -0.57 -12.19 26.85
N GLN A 131 0.58 -12.13 27.57
CA GLN A 131 0.63 -12.16 29.04
C GLN A 131 0.32 -10.80 29.69
N ASN A 132 0.15 -9.73 28.88
CA ASN A 132 -0.28 -8.42 29.35
C ASN A 132 -1.77 -8.50 29.67
N ASP A 133 -2.11 -8.58 30.95
CA ASP A 133 -3.48 -8.75 31.47
C ASP A 133 -4.09 -7.46 32.01
N TRP A 134 -3.37 -6.33 31.97
CA TRP A 134 -3.84 -5.04 32.49
C TRP A 134 -4.30 -4.05 31.40
N VAL A 135 -3.82 -4.18 30.14
CA VAL A 135 -4.26 -3.33 29.03
C VAL A 135 -5.49 -3.95 28.40
N ASP A 136 -6.65 -3.34 28.61
CA ASP A 136 -7.93 -3.68 27.99
C ASP A 136 -8.20 -2.84 26.74
N HIS A 137 -7.79 -1.57 26.75
CA HIS A 137 -7.82 -0.63 25.63
C HIS A 137 -6.87 0.55 25.91
N LEU A 138 -6.59 1.34 24.88
CA LEU A 138 -5.92 2.63 24.99
C LEU A 138 -6.74 3.71 24.27
N THR A 139 -6.72 4.92 24.82
CA THR A 139 -7.27 6.08 24.14
C THR A 139 -6.23 6.70 23.19
N VAL A 140 -6.67 7.49 22.22
CA VAL A 140 -5.76 8.27 21.34
C VAL A 140 -4.86 9.19 22.17
N ASP A 141 -5.39 9.84 23.22
CA ASP A 141 -4.61 10.70 24.11
C ASP A 141 -3.53 9.93 24.89
N GLU A 142 -3.82 8.69 25.31
CA GLU A 142 -2.82 7.83 25.97
C GLU A 142 -1.73 7.39 24.98
N LEU A 143 -2.10 6.99 23.77
CA LEU A 143 -1.14 6.70 22.70
C LEU A 143 -0.25 7.91 22.40
N LYS A 144 -0.86 9.11 22.29
CA LYS A 144 -0.10 10.34 22.07
C LYS A 144 0.91 10.58 23.20
N LYS A 145 0.49 10.52 24.46
CA LYS A 145 1.39 10.70 25.61
C LYS A 145 2.56 9.70 25.59
N ILE A 146 2.32 8.46 25.13
CA ILE A 146 3.37 7.43 25.03
C ILE A 146 4.34 7.76 23.91
N TRP A 147 3.85 8.15 22.71
CA TRP A 147 4.61 8.19 21.47
C TRP A 147 5.07 9.58 21.01
N GLU A 148 4.54 10.68 21.60
CA GLU A 148 4.89 12.05 21.19
C GLU A 148 6.39 12.37 21.37
N PRO A 149 6.97 13.30 20.59
CA PRO A 149 8.31 13.80 20.80
C PRO A 149 8.50 14.32 22.22
N GLY A 150 9.56 13.87 22.89
CA GLY A 150 9.87 14.29 24.25
C GLY A 150 8.96 13.68 25.34
N SER A 151 8.21 12.62 25.02
CA SER A 151 7.40 11.88 25.98
C SER A 151 8.19 11.51 27.23
N THR A 152 7.62 11.78 28.41
CA THR A 152 8.15 11.41 29.72
C THR A 152 7.64 10.08 30.23
N VAL A 153 6.69 9.46 29.53
CA VAL A 153 6.14 8.16 29.88
C VAL A 153 7.23 7.08 29.71
N LYS A 154 7.56 6.42 30.79
CA LYS A 154 8.55 5.33 30.83
C LYS A 154 7.94 4.01 31.28
N ARG A 155 6.90 4.06 32.11
CA ARG A 155 6.31 2.91 32.79
C ARG A 155 4.82 2.82 32.50
N TRP A 156 4.26 1.64 32.60
CA TRP A 156 2.83 1.42 32.48
C TRP A 156 2.02 2.24 33.51
N SER A 157 2.54 2.38 34.73
CA SER A 157 1.93 3.23 35.78
C SER A 157 1.92 4.74 35.46
N ASP A 158 2.75 5.21 34.52
CA ASP A 158 2.73 6.61 34.06
C ASP A 158 1.54 6.86 33.12
N VAL A 159 1.01 5.81 32.47
CA VAL A 159 -0.19 5.87 31.64
C VAL A 159 -1.44 5.82 32.51
N ARG A 160 -1.57 4.78 33.34
CA ARG A 160 -2.66 4.64 34.33
C ARG A 160 -2.08 4.20 35.69
N PRO A 161 -2.33 4.96 36.78
CA PRO A 161 -1.69 4.70 38.09
C PRO A 161 -1.93 3.30 38.68
N ASN A 162 -2.98 2.61 38.26
CA ASN A 162 -3.32 1.25 38.71
C ASN A 162 -2.62 0.15 37.88
N TRP A 163 -1.86 0.51 36.86
CA TRP A 163 -1.09 -0.43 36.03
C TRP A 163 0.27 -0.73 36.66
N PRO A 164 0.97 -1.78 36.19
CA PRO A 164 2.29 -2.17 36.73
C PRO A 164 3.31 -1.03 36.69
N ASN A 165 4.12 -0.91 37.75
CA ASN A 165 5.24 0.03 37.78
C ASN A 165 6.48 -0.55 37.06
N GLU A 166 6.27 -1.04 35.84
CA GLU A 166 7.27 -1.67 34.99
C GLU A 166 7.50 -0.83 33.72
N GLU A 167 8.73 -0.88 33.19
CA GLU A 167 9.10 -0.12 32.00
C GLU A 167 8.40 -0.64 30.75
N ILE A 168 7.82 0.27 29.96
CA ILE A 168 7.23 -0.09 28.67
C ILE A 168 8.37 -0.29 27.67
N LYS A 169 8.41 -1.45 27.01
CA LYS A 169 9.32 -1.72 25.90
C LYS A 169 8.59 -1.40 24.59
N LEU A 170 8.99 -0.32 23.94
CA LEU A 170 8.32 0.21 22.74
C LEU A 170 8.93 -0.37 21.48
N TYR A 171 8.06 -0.84 20.58
CA TYR A 171 8.40 -1.39 19.27
C TYR A 171 7.56 -0.73 18.18
N GLY A 172 8.16 -0.36 17.07
CA GLY A 172 7.44 0.22 15.94
C GLY A 172 8.23 0.18 14.65
N PRO A 173 7.58 0.40 13.50
CA PRO A 173 8.27 0.55 12.23
C PRO A 173 9.29 1.68 12.27
N GLY A 174 10.29 1.61 11.39
CA GLY A 174 11.31 2.64 11.27
C GLY A 174 10.83 3.88 10.52
N HIS A 175 11.72 4.86 10.41
CA HIS A 175 11.41 6.17 9.83
C HIS A 175 11.17 6.15 8.30
N ASP A 176 11.54 5.05 7.63
CA ASP A 176 11.30 4.89 6.18
C ASP A 176 9.95 4.20 5.89
N SER A 177 9.18 3.86 6.94
CA SER A 177 7.92 3.15 6.86
C SER A 177 6.72 4.09 6.75
N GLY A 178 5.87 3.90 5.72
CA GLY A 178 4.59 4.57 5.61
C GLY A 178 3.62 4.30 6.77
N THR A 179 3.78 3.17 7.45
CA THR A 179 3.04 2.82 8.68
C THR A 179 3.45 3.74 9.84
N PHE A 180 4.76 4.02 9.98
CA PHE A 180 5.27 4.98 10.96
C PHE A 180 4.75 6.39 10.70
N ASP A 181 4.83 6.85 9.46
CA ASP A 181 4.33 8.16 9.05
C ASP A 181 2.85 8.32 9.38
N TYR A 182 2.04 7.32 9.05
CA TYR A 182 0.61 7.36 9.34
C TYR A 182 0.31 7.35 10.83
N PHE A 183 0.95 6.47 11.60
CA PHE A 183 0.73 6.42 13.05
C PHE A 183 1.05 7.75 13.71
N THR A 184 2.17 8.34 13.35
CA THR A 184 2.61 9.63 13.94
C THR A 184 1.71 10.79 13.52
N GLU A 185 1.25 10.83 12.27
CA GLU A 185 0.25 11.80 11.81
C GLU A 185 -1.07 11.65 12.57
N ALA A 186 -1.60 10.42 12.66
CA ALA A 186 -2.90 10.15 13.27
C ALA A 186 -2.92 10.38 14.78
N ILE A 187 -1.83 10.06 15.48
CA ILE A 187 -1.75 10.09 16.94
C ILE A 187 -1.09 11.39 17.44
N ASN A 188 0.05 11.80 16.84
CA ASN A 188 0.81 12.95 17.29
C ASN A 188 0.44 14.25 16.55
N GLY A 189 -0.23 14.13 15.40
CA GLY A 189 -0.70 15.26 14.58
C GLY A 189 0.31 15.75 13.55
N GLU A 190 1.48 15.09 13.42
CA GLU A 190 2.52 15.41 12.46
C GLU A 190 3.26 14.13 12.03
N GLU A 191 3.38 13.96 10.71
CA GLU A 191 4.06 12.83 10.07
C GLU A 191 5.54 12.79 10.50
N GLY A 192 6.03 11.63 10.93
CA GLY A 192 7.40 11.43 11.40
C GLY A 192 7.69 11.92 12.83
N ALA A 193 6.75 12.63 13.49
CA ALA A 193 6.96 13.19 14.82
C ALA A 193 6.71 12.14 15.91
N ALA A 194 7.78 11.55 16.45
CA ALA A 194 7.74 10.61 17.56
C ALA A 194 8.95 10.73 18.48
N ARG A 195 8.87 10.06 19.65
CA ARG A 195 10.04 9.83 20.49
C ARG A 195 11.06 8.95 19.76
N SER A 196 12.33 9.04 20.11
CA SER A 196 13.40 8.29 19.45
C SER A 196 13.92 7.07 20.24
N ASP A 197 13.41 6.86 21.46
CA ASP A 197 13.88 5.81 22.38
C ASP A 197 12.99 4.56 22.33
N PHE A 198 12.62 4.14 21.13
CA PHE A 198 11.91 2.89 20.87
C PHE A 198 12.75 1.97 19.96
N MET A 199 12.41 0.68 19.92
CA MET A 199 13.05 -0.28 19.01
C MET A 199 12.37 -0.19 17.64
N ALA A 200 13.07 0.44 16.70
CA ALA A 200 12.64 0.60 15.32
C ALA A 200 13.10 -0.57 14.45
N SER A 201 12.24 -1.05 13.56
CA SER A 201 12.60 -2.03 12.52
C SER A 201 11.69 -1.88 11.31
N GLU A 202 12.28 -1.98 10.11
CA GLU A 202 11.50 -2.08 8.86
C GLU A 202 11.01 -3.52 8.60
N ASP A 203 11.51 -4.50 9.35
CA ASP A 203 11.04 -5.89 9.31
C ASP A 203 10.03 -6.14 10.45
N ASP A 204 8.75 -6.25 10.09
CA ASP A 204 7.67 -6.49 11.03
C ASP A 204 7.82 -7.81 11.81
N ASN A 205 8.54 -8.80 11.29
CA ASN A 205 8.84 -10.05 12.04
C ASN A 205 9.73 -9.78 13.26
N VAL A 206 10.60 -8.78 13.18
CA VAL A 206 11.42 -8.33 14.32
C VAL A 206 10.52 -7.71 15.39
N LEU A 207 9.54 -6.89 14.96
CA LEU A 207 8.56 -6.26 15.86
C LEU A 207 7.67 -7.32 16.53
N VAL A 208 7.14 -8.29 15.76
CA VAL A 208 6.36 -9.43 16.27
C VAL A 208 7.17 -10.19 17.33
N THR A 209 8.43 -10.53 17.03
CA THR A 209 9.30 -11.28 17.95
C THR A 209 9.57 -10.49 19.22
N GLY A 210 9.83 -9.19 19.10
CA GLY A 210 10.09 -8.31 20.24
C GLY A 210 8.88 -8.20 21.17
N ILE A 211 7.69 -7.96 20.62
CA ILE A 211 6.44 -7.83 21.41
C ILE A 211 6.05 -9.18 22.04
N ALA A 212 6.14 -10.27 21.30
CA ALA A 212 5.86 -11.62 21.81
C ALA A 212 6.84 -12.06 22.90
N GLY A 213 8.07 -11.54 22.89
CA GLY A 213 9.14 -11.92 23.80
C GLY A 213 9.15 -11.17 25.14
N ASP A 214 8.45 -10.05 25.27
CA ASP A 214 8.46 -9.23 26.48
C ASP A 214 7.03 -8.91 26.96
N LYS A 215 6.71 -9.32 28.19
CA LYS A 215 5.38 -9.09 28.81
C LYS A 215 4.99 -7.61 28.87
N TYR A 216 5.98 -6.72 28.97
CA TYR A 216 5.80 -5.27 29.11
C TYR A 216 5.94 -4.52 27.78
N ALA A 217 6.00 -5.24 26.66
CA ALA A 217 6.08 -4.66 25.34
C ALA A 217 4.75 -3.99 24.92
N LEU A 218 4.88 -2.90 24.18
CA LEU A 218 3.84 -2.22 23.41
C LEU A 218 4.41 -1.89 22.03
N GLY A 219 3.67 -2.14 20.98
CA GLY A 219 4.09 -1.77 19.63
C GLY A 219 2.92 -1.56 18.70
N PHE A 220 3.26 -1.17 17.46
CA PHE A 220 2.26 -1.02 16.39
C PHE A 220 2.88 -1.41 15.06
N PHE A 221 2.04 -1.92 14.16
CA PHE A 221 2.33 -2.20 12.75
C PHE A 221 1.03 -2.47 11.97
N GLY A 222 1.13 -2.78 10.67
CA GLY A 222 -0.01 -3.02 9.79
C GLY A 222 -0.93 -4.14 10.26
N PHE A 223 -2.24 -3.96 10.13
CA PHE A 223 -3.25 -4.92 10.58
C PHE A 223 -3.10 -6.30 9.91
N ALA A 224 -2.74 -6.37 8.64
CA ALA A 224 -2.60 -7.65 7.96
C ALA A 224 -1.48 -8.51 8.58
N TYR A 225 -0.38 -7.90 9.00
CA TYR A 225 0.70 -8.59 9.72
C TYR A 225 0.25 -9.15 11.08
N TYR A 226 -0.63 -8.41 11.78
CA TYR A 226 -1.26 -8.94 13.00
C TYR A 226 -2.12 -10.18 12.68
N GLU A 227 -2.93 -10.16 11.62
CA GLU A 227 -3.78 -11.31 11.25
C GLU A 227 -2.97 -12.60 11.03
N GLU A 228 -1.78 -12.49 10.48
CA GLU A 228 -0.85 -13.62 10.28
C GLU A 228 -0.20 -14.11 11.59
N ASN A 229 -0.18 -13.29 12.63
CA ASN A 229 0.53 -13.53 13.90
C ASN A 229 -0.38 -13.43 15.13
N LYS A 230 -1.69 -13.50 14.97
CA LYS A 230 -2.68 -13.31 16.04
C LYS A 230 -2.63 -14.33 17.19
N ASP A 231 -1.99 -15.45 16.98
CA ASP A 231 -1.73 -16.46 18.01
C ASP A 231 -0.55 -16.08 18.94
N LYS A 232 0.30 -15.14 18.53
CA LYS A 232 1.49 -14.69 19.26
C LYS A 232 1.31 -13.36 19.98
N LEU A 233 0.27 -12.58 19.64
CA LEU A 233 0.10 -11.20 20.03
C LEU A 233 -1.30 -10.92 20.55
N LYS A 234 -1.42 -9.96 21.47
CA LYS A 234 -2.71 -9.45 21.95
C LYS A 234 -2.98 -8.08 21.32
N LEU A 235 -4.11 -7.99 20.61
CA LEU A 235 -4.61 -6.76 20.03
C LEU A 235 -5.16 -5.82 21.10
N VAL A 236 -4.86 -4.53 21.00
CA VAL A 236 -5.36 -3.49 21.89
C VAL A 236 -6.45 -2.69 21.15
N PRO A 237 -7.71 -2.73 21.61
CA PRO A 237 -8.74 -1.83 21.12
C PRO A 237 -8.37 -0.36 21.35
N ILE A 238 -8.71 0.52 20.42
CA ILE A 238 -8.43 1.95 20.51
C ILE A 238 -9.72 2.73 20.66
N ASP A 239 -9.75 3.62 21.66
CA ASP A 239 -10.84 4.55 21.87
C ASP A 239 -10.51 5.89 21.18
N GLY A 240 -11.13 6.11 20.03
CA GLY A 240 -11.08 7.36 19.27
C GLY A 240 -12.13 8.40 19.71
N GLY A 241 -12.80 8.19 20.85
CA GLY A 241 -13.84 9.09 21.37
C GLY A 241 -15.27 8.53 21.31
N SER A 242 -15.46 7.35 20.68
CA SER A 242 -16.76 6.67 20.59
C SER A 242 -16.79 5.35 21.36
N GLY A 243 -15.79 5.12 22.21
CA GLY A 243 -15.55 3.87 22.93
C GLY A 243 -14.48 3.01 22.24
N PRO A 244 -13.97 1.99 22.96
CA PRO A 244 -12.92 1.11 22.45
C PRO A 244 -13.38 0.26 21.26
N ILE A 245 -12.69 0.35 20.14
CA ILE A 245 -12.94 -0.43 18.93
C ILE A 245 -11.67 -1.22 18.61
N ALA A 246 -11.81 -2.53 18.41
CA ALA A 246 -10.73 -3.38 17.93
C ALA A 246 -10.64 -3.31 16.39
N PRO A 247 -9.42 -3.25 15.80
CA PRO A 247 -9.27 -3.37 14.37
C PRO A 247 -9.72 -4.75 13.89
N SER A 248 -10.42 -4.74 12.78
CA SER A 248 -10.83 -5.90 11.99
C SER A 248 -10.97 -5.44 10.54
N ALA A 249 -10.95 -6.35 9.57
CA ALA A 249 -11.20 -5.97 8.19
C ALA A 249 -12.49 -5.13 8.06
N GLN A 250 -13.55 -5.50 8.80
CA GLN A 250 -14.83 -4.78 8.77
C GLN A 250 -14.70 -3.37 9.36
N THR A 251 -14.14 -3.20 10.58
CA THR A 251 -14.05 -1.89 11.26
C THR A 251 -13.05 -0.94 10.57
N ILE A 252 -12.08 -1.49 9.84
CA ILE A 252 -11.18 -0.74 8.99
C ILE A 252 -11.90 -0.25 7.72
N MET A 253 -12.62 -1.14 7.03
CA MET A 253 -13.34 -0.80 5.79
C MET A 253 -14.51 0.18 6.01
N ASP A 254 -15.22 0.07 7.13
CA ASP A 254 -16.35 0.96 7.42
C ASP A 254 -15.94 2.25 8.15
N GLY A 255 -14.64 2.42 8.44
CA GLY A 255 -14.08 3.62 9.07
C GLY A 255 -14.42 3.76 10.57
N THR A 256 -15.02 2.77 11.20
CA THR A 256 -15.35 2.83 12.64
C THR A 256 -14.11 2.71 13.53
N TYR A 257 -13.04 2.07 13.02
CA TYR A 257 -11.73 2.01 13.69
C TYR A 257 -10.93 3.30 13.45
N ALA A 258 -11.41 4.41 13.96
CA ALA A 258 -10.75 5.71 13.82
C ALA A 258 -9.90 6.05 15.08
N PRO A 259 -8.75 6.76 14.90
CA PRO A 259 -8.21 7.30 13.67
C PRO A 259 -7.20 6.38 12.96
N LEU A 260 -7.05 5.12 13.36
CA LEU A 260 -6.03 4.19 12.87
C LEU A 260 -6.50 3.33 11.68
N SER A 261 -7.48 3.83 10.91
CA SER A 261 -7.87 3.30 9.61
C SER A 261 -8.18 4.43 8.64
N ARG A 262 -7.73 4.29 7.39
CA ARG A 262 -7.98 5.25 6.32
C ARG A 262 -8.04 4.58 4.95
N PRO A 263 -8.84 5.09 4.00
CA PRO A 263 -8.68 4.73 2.59
C PRO A 263 -7.42 5.38 2.01
N ILE A 264 -6.79 4.69 1.07
CA ILE A 264 -5.63 5.18 0.33
C ILE A 264 -5.91 5.13 -1.16
N PHE A 265 -5.25 5.99 -1.95
CA PHE A 265 -5.69 6.37 -3.29
C PHE A 265 -4.55 6.41 -4.29
N ILE A 266 -4.93 6.32 -5.57
CA ILE A 266 -4.17 6.84 -6.69
C ILE A 266 -4.95 7.95 -7.39
N TYR A 267 -4.26 8.94 -7.90
CA TYR A 267 -4.80 10.04 -8.70
C TYR A 267 -4.27 9.94 -10.12
N VAL A 268 -5.15 9.89 -11.11
CA VAL A 268 -4.78 9.78 -12.52
C VAL A 268 -5.10 11.08 -13.24
N ARG A 269 -4.12 11.71 -13.89
CA ARG A 269 -4.39 12.93 -14.66
C ARG A 269 -5.30 12.62 -15.84
N SER A 270 -6.29 13.49 -16.07
CA SER A 270 -7.27 13.28 -17.15
C SER A 270 -6.65 13.37 -18.55
N ASP A 271 -5.60 14.18 -18.71
CA ASP A 271 -4.93 14.36 -20.01
C ASP A 271 -4.15 13.14 -20.49
N VAL A 272 -3.83 12.19 -19.59
CA VAL A 272 -3.13 10.94 -19.93
C VAL A 272 -4.07 9.72 -20.04
N MET A 273 -5.32 9.82 -19.59
CA MET A 273 -6.27 8.70 -19.55
C MET A 273 -6.58 8.08 -20.92
N ALA A 274 -6.39 8.85 -22.02
CA ALA A 274 -6.59 8.34 -23.38
C ALA A 274 -5.47 7.40 -23.86
N ARG A 275 -4.32 7.39 -23.18
CA ARG A 275 -3.16 6.55 -23.53
C ARG A 275 -3.50 5.07 -23.27
N PRO A 276 -3.26 4.17 -24.25
CA PRO A 276 -3.64 2.76 -24.11
C PRO A 276 -2.98 2.07 -22.89
N GLU A 277 -1.70 2.37 -22.63
CA GLU A 277 -0.95 1.80 -21.51
C GLU A 277 -1.49 2.27 -20.15
N ILE A 278 -1.98 3.51 -20.04
CA ILE A 278 -2.62 4.02 -18.81
C ILE A 278 -3.98 3.32 -18.59
N LYS A 279 -4.79 3.20 -19.64
CA LYS A 279 -6.10 2.53 -19.54
C LYS A 279 -5.95 1.08 -19.07
N GLU A 280 -5.02 0.36 -19.68
CA GLU A 280 -4.82 -1.05 -19.35
C GLU A 280 -4.20 -1.21 -17.96
N PHE A 281 -3.26 -0.32 -17.59
CA PHE A 281 -2.67 -0.32 -16.26
C PHE A 281 -3.71 -0.08 -15.16
N ILE A 282 -4.60 0.91 -15.31
CA ILE A 282 -5.65 1.19 -14.32
C ILE A 282 -6.67 0.04 -14.28
N ARG A 283 -7.04 -0.55 -15.43
CA ARG A 283 -7.91 -1.72 -15.45
C ARG A 283 -7.27 -2.88 -14.69
N PHE A 284 -6.01 -3.20 -15.00
CA PHE A 284 -5.24 -4.22 -14.30
C PHE A 284 -5.16 -3.93 -12.80
N TYR A 285 -4.86 -2.68 -12.43
CA TYR A 285 -4.79 -2.25 -11.04
C TYR A 285 -6.12 -2.54 -10.31
N MET A 286 -7.27 -2.19 -10.89
CA MET A 286 -8.58 -2.37 -10.25
C MET A 286 -9.07 -3.82 -10.27
N THR A 287 -8.59 -4.69 -11.15
CA THR A 287 -9.00 -6.10 -11.24
C THR A 287 -8.10 -7.03 -10.44
N GLU A 288 -6.79 -6.78 -10.41
CA GLU A 288 -5.81 -7.68 -9.79
C GLU A 288 -5.34 -7.22 -8.40
N ALA A 289 -5.53 -5.94 -8.08
CA ALA A 289 -5.02 -5.33 -6.83
C ALA A 289 -5.47 -6.06 -5.57
N LYS A 290 -6.66 -6.65 -5.55
CA LYS A 290 -7.21 -7.30 -4.34
C LYS A 290 -6.26 -8.34 -3.72
N ASN A 291 -5.59 -9.12 -4.54
CA ASN A 291 -4.63 -10.12 -4.07
C ASN A 291 -3.30 -9.46 -3.71
N LEU A 292 -2.79 -8.59 -4.57
CA LEU A 292 -1.52 -7.87 -4.36
C LEU A 292 -1.57 -6.98 -3.11
N VAL A 293 -2.69 -6.30 -2.87
CA VAL A 293 -2.91 -5.51 -1.66
C VAL A 293 -2.76 -6.34 -0.38
N ARG A 294 -3.30 -7.58 -0.38
CA ARG A 294 -3.12 -8.49 0.77
C ARG A 294 -1.68 -8.94 0.93
N GLU A 295 -1.01 -9.29 -0.18
CA GLU A 295 0.37 -9.74 -0.18
C GLU A 295 1.33 -8.70 0.38
N VAL A 296 1.05 -7.41 0.14
CA VAL A 296 1.85 -6.29 0.68
C VAL A 296 1.35 -5.74 2.03
N GLY A 297 0.39 -6.43 2.67
CA GLY A 297 0.01 -6.16 4.05
C GLY A 297 -1.07 -5.11 4.26
N TYR A 298 -1.90 -4.81 3.26
CA TYR A 298 -3.03 -3.88 3.38
C TYR A 298 -4.39 -4.59 3.32
N VAL A 299 -5.46 -3.86 3.67
CA VAL A 299 -6.84 -4.36 3.58
C VAL A 299 -7.41 -3.99 2.21
N PRO A 300 -7.74 -4.95 1.35
CA PRO A 300 -8.29 -4.64 0.03
C PRO A 300 -9.69 -4.04 0.13
N LEU A 301 -10.09 -3.33 -0.90
CA LEU A 301 -11.46 -2.92 -1.11
C LEU A 301 -12.38 -4.15 -1.31
N SER A 302 -13.69 -3.97 -1.17
CA SER A 302 -14.66 -4.96 -1.65
C SER A 302 -14.65 -5.01 -3.18
N ASP A 303 -15.12 -6.14 -3.76
CA ASP A 303 -15.23 -6.26 -5.21
C ASP A 303 -16.10 -5.14 -5.80
N GLU A 304 -17.21 -4.80 -5.13
CA GLU A 304 -18.08 -3.70 -5.52
C GLU A 304 -17.36 -2.34 -5.55
N LEU A 305 -16.49 -2.06 -4.58
CA LEU A 305 -15.73 -0.81 -4.55
C LEU A 305 -14.68 -0.74 -5.67
N TYR A 306 -14.01 -1.85 -6.01
CA TYR A 306 -13.12 -1.90 -7.17
C TYR A 306 -13.89 -1.69 -8.49
N GLU A 307 -15.08 -2.29 -8.64
CA GLU A 307 -15.94 -2.10 -9.81
C GLU A 307 -16.39 -0.65 -9.94
N LEU A 308 -16.80 0.00 -8.85
CA LEU A 308 -17.18 1.41 -8.82
C LEU A 308 -16.00 2.33 -9.15
N ALA A 309 -14.81 2.04 -8.61
CA ALA A 309 -13.61 2.81 -8.93
C ALA A 309 -13.21 2.67 -10.40
N LEU A 310 -13.27 1.45 -10.96
CA LEU A 310 -13.00 1.21 -12.38
C LEU A 310 -14.01 1.95 -13.26
N LYS A 311 -15.31 1.86 -12.95
CA LYS A 311 -16.38 2.57 -13.65
C LYS A 311 -16.14 4.09 -13.64
N ARG A 312 -15.80 4.67 -12.47
CA ARG A 312 -15.47 6.09 -12.33
C ARG A 312 -14.32 6.49 -13.27
N PHE A 313 -13.29 5.67 -13.40
CA PHE A 313 -12.19 5.89 -14.34
C PHE A 313 -12.64 5.78 -15.80
N GLU A 314 -13.39 4.75 -16.17
CA GLU A 314 -13.85 4.53 -17.55
C GLU A 314 -14.82 5.62 -18.03
N GLU A 315 -15.67 6.12 -17.15
CA GLU A 315 -16.60 7.23 -17.42
C GLU A 315 -15.92 8.62 -17.35
N GLY A 316 -14.67 8.67 -16.84
CA GLY A 316 -13.92 9.93 -16.75
C GLY A 316 -14.49 10.90 -15.72
N VAL A 317 -15.07 10.40 -14.61
CA VAL A 317 -15.61 11.24 -13.53
C VAL A 317 -14.47 11.89 -12.78
N THR A 318 -14.29 13.20 -13.02
CA THR A 318 -13.16 13.96 -12.46
C THR A 318 -13.45 14.54 -11.08
N GLY A 319 -12.39 14.85 -10.34
CA GLY A 319 -12.46 15.46 -9.02
C GLY A 319 -12.32 14.45 -7.88
N SER A 320 -12.40 14.96 -6.65
CA SER A 320 -12.35 14.15 -5.44
C SER A 320 -13.71 13.64 -5.03
N ILE A 321 -13.81 12.38 -4.61
CA ILE A 321 -15.02 11.80 -4.00
C ILE A 321 -15.33 12.42 -2.61
N PHE A 322 -14.38 13.15 -2.03
CA PHE A 322 -14.55 13.89 -0.79
C PHE A 322 -14.81 15.37 -1.07
N ALA A 323 -16.03 15.72 -1.40
CA ALA A 323 -16.44 17.10 -1.70
C ALA A 323 -16.01 18.06 -0.56
N GLY A 324 -15.09 18.96 -0.85
CA GLY A 324 -14.59 19.97 0.09
C GLY A 324 -13.27 19.66 0.80
N GLY A 325 -12.61 18.55 0.48
CA GLY A 325 -11.27 18.20 0.97
C GLY A 325 -11.27 17.62 2.39
N GLY A 326 -10.43 16.61 2.59
CA GLY A 326 -10.16 15.98 3.88
C GLY A 326 -10.92 14.67 4.07
N SER A 327 -10.24 13.73 4.74
CA SER A 327 -10.83 12.46 5.17
C SER A 327 -12.03 12.74 6.08
N GLN A 328 -13.21 12.31 5.70
CA GLN A 328 -14.38 12.37 6.56
C GLN A 328 -14.42 11.08 7.41
N ILE A 329 -14.00 11.19 8.65
CA ILE A 329 -14.08 10.09 9.62
C ILE A 329 -15.52 9.62 9.73
N GLY A 330 -15.76 8.32 9.55
CA GLY A 330 -17.09 7.71 9.66
C GLY A 330 -17.96 7.82 8.41
N VAL A 331 -17.47 8.37 7.29
CA VAL A 331 -18.16 8.31 5.99
C VAL A 331 -17.77 7.01 5.28
N ARG A 332 -18.77 6.24 4.85
CA ARG A 332 -18.53 5.02 4.09
C ARG A 332 -18.12 5.38 2.65
N LEU A 333 -16.96 4.91 2.25
CA LEU A 333 -16.42 5.13 0.90
C LEU A 333 -17.39 4.66 -0.20
N GLU A 334 -18.13 3.58 0.04
CA GLU A 334 -19.17 3.02 -0.83
C GLU A 334 -20.29 4.01 -1.11
N ASP A 335 -20.77 4.71 -0.06
CA ASP A 335 -21.85 5.69 -0.20
C ASP A 335 -21.42 6.91 -1.03
N LEU A 336 -20.15 7.32 -0.91
CA LEU A 336 -19.58 8.41 -1.70
C LEU A 336 -19.47 8.02 -3.18
N LEU A 337 -18.90 6.86 -3.49
CA LEU A 337 -18.74 6.39 -4.87
C LEU A 337 -20.09 6.13 -5.55
N LYS A 338 -21.09 5.63 -4.83
CA LYS A 338 -22.45 5.44 -5.37
C LYS A 338 -23.18 6.75 -5.63
N ALA A 339 -22.88 7.81 -4.87
CA ALA A 339 -23.51 9.11 -5.08
C ALA A 339 -23.04 9.81 -6.37
N GLU A 340 -21.89 9.41 -6.92
CA GLU A 340 -21.28 10.00 -8.12
C GLU A 340 -21.40 9.10 -9.37
N SER A 341 -21.89 7.86 -9.22
CA SER A 341 -22.13 6.89 -10.30
C SER A 341 -23.64 6.90 -10.70
#